data_2d641ce62f29483ad7298163c8ca0042
#
_entry.id   2d641ce62f29483ad7298163c8ca0042
#
_cell.length_a   1.000
_cell.length_b   1.000
_cell.length_c   1.000
_cell.angle_alpha   90.00
_cell.angle_beta   90.00
_cell.angle_gamma   90.00
#
_symmetry.space_group_name_H-M   'P 1'
#
loop_
_entity.id
_entity.type
_entity.pdbx_description
1 polymer ?
#
loop_
_entity_poly.entity_id
_entity_poly.type
_entity_poly.pdbx_seq_one_letter_code
_entity_poly.pdbx_strand_id
1 'polypeptide(L)'
;MGPRGRGLPWALVLLALRGAAGVPPSFVLLLADDLGFGDLGSYGHPSSATPSLDRMASRGLRFTNFYSSCPVCSPSRAALMTGRFQMRSGVYPGVFNPDSQGGLPLSEVTIAEVLKAEGYATAMVGKWHLGLGINGSFLPVHQGFDHFLGVPYSHDQGPCQNLTCFPPDIKCFGTCDQGLVPVPLLWNQSIVQQPVSFPDLVPLYNKFSRDFIADCARRGLPFLLYYASHHTHYPQFASQEYVGQSRRGPFGDALLEFDGSVGQLLQALEENGVANTTLVFFTSDNGPSTMRMAHGGSSGLLKCGKGTTYEGGMREPAVAYWPGHITPGVTHELASTLDILPTLTNLAGAALPRVALDGYDLSPVLFGSGKVSSALLLPAESPSDDVLLPAVPRPTARPLRCQAWEVQGPLLHTRFLSQ
;
A
#
# COMPACT_ATOMS: atom_id res chain seq x y z
N MET A 1 -52.26 -5.57 44.95
CA MET A 1 -50.78 -5.47 44.94
C MET A 1 -50.28 -6.52 43.98
N GLY A 2 -49.96 -6.15 42.74
CA GLY A 2 -49.43 -7.05 41.70
C GLY A 2 -47.95 -6.84 41.57
N PRO A 3 -47.16 -7.89 41.20
CA PRO A 3 -45.69 -7.79 41.13
C PRO A 3 -45.24 -7.00 39.89
N ARG A 4 -44.37 -6.03 40.12
CA ARG A 4 -43.68 -5.28 39.08
C ARG A 4 -42.64 -6.17 38.40
N GLY A 5 -42.84 -6.54 37.12
CA GLY A 5 -41.84 -7.16 36.27
C GLY A 5 -40.64 -6.25 36.06
N ARG A 6 -39.46 -6.70 36.46
CA ARG A 6 -38.16 -6.05 36.14
C ARG A 6 -37.83 -6.36 34.69
N GLY A 7 -37.95 -5.34 33.81
CA GLY A 7 -37.43 -5.44 32.45
C GLY A 7 -35.90 -5.58 32.49
N LEU A 8 -35.36 -6.59 31.80
CA LEU A 8 -33.93 -6.72 31.53
C LEU A 8 -33.47 -5.49 30.72
N PRO A 9 -32.29 -4.95 30.99
CA PRO A 9 -31.78 -3.80 30.25
C PRO A 9 -31.45 -4.22 28.80
N TRP A 10 -31.95 -3.43 27.86
CA TRP A 10 -31.79 -3.62 26.39
C TRP A 10 -30.35 -3.79 25.92
N ALA A 11 -29.36 -3.38 26.73
CA ALA A 11 -27.94 -3.58 26.46
C ALA A 11 -27.50 -5.06 26.43
N LEU A 12 -28.18 -5.95 27.17
CA LEU A 12 -27.89 -7.39 27.16
C LEU A 12 -28.48 -8.13 25.95
N VAL A 13 -29.53 -7.58 25.32
CA VAL A 13 -30.18 -8.16 24.15
C VAL A 13 -29.37 -7.91 22.87
N LEU A 14 -28.66 -6.76 22.79
CA LEU A 14 -27.79 -6.46 21.65
C LEU A 14 -26.50 -7.29 21.62
N LEU A 15 -26.00 -7.75 22.78
CA LEU A 15 -24.86 -8.67 22.83
C LEU A 15 -25.26 -10.11 22.44
N ALA A 16 -26.52 -10.50 22.65
CA ALA A 16 -26.98 -11.87 22.35
C ALA A 16 -27.28 -12.09 20.85
N LEU A 17 -27.49 -11.04 20.07
CA LEU A 17 -27.77 -11.13 18.63
C LEU A 17 -26.50 -11.24 17.77
N ARG A 18 -25.30 -11.01 18.33
CA ARG A 18 -24.01 -11.27 17.66
C ARG A 18 -23.56 -12.74 17.71
N GLY A 19 -24.31 -13.62 18.36
CA GLY A 19 -23.94 -15.02 18.62
C GLY A 19 -24.06 -15.99 17.44
N ALA A 20 -24.40 -15.56 16.21
CA ALA A 20 -24.47 -16.43 15.02
C ALA A 20 -23.64 -15.92 13.84
N ALA A 21 -23.07 -14.72 13.90
CA ALA A 21 -22.07 -14.25 12.93
C ALA A 21 -20.69 -14.68 13.44
N GLY A 22 -19.93 -15.43 12.64
CA GLY A 22 -18.54 -15.78 12.93
C GLY A 22 -17.71 -14.54 13.31
N VAL A 23 -16.60 -14.74 14.03
CA VAL A 23 -15.68 -13.63 14.38
C VAL A 23 -15.27 -12.90 13.08
N PRO A 24 -15.45 -11.57 13.00
CA PRO A 24 -15.04 -10.85 11.81
C PRO A 24 -13.54 -11.08 11.52
N PRO A 25 -13.13 -11.28 10.26
CA PRO A 25 -11.74 -11.51 9.93
C PRO A 25 -10.88 -10.29 10.22
N SER A 26 -9.63 -10.51 10.62
CA SER A 26 -8.62 -9.47 10.66
C SER A 26 -7.91 -9.32 9.32
N PHE A 27 -7.25 -8.21 9.11
CA PHE A 27 -6.56 -7.90 7.85
C PHE A 27 -5.14 -7.41 8.09
N VAL A 28 -4.20 -7.98 7.33
CA VAL A 28 -2.83 -7.47 7.21
C VAL A 28 -2.61 -7.11 5.74
N LEU A 29 -2.39 -5.84 5.48
CA LEU A 29 -2.10 -5.31 4.15
C LEU A 29 -0.62 -4.97 4.07
N LEU A 30 0.13 -5.76 3.29
CA LEU A 30 1.56 -5.61 3.08
C LEU A 30 1.80 -4.88 1.76
N LEU A 31 2.35 -3.67 1.82
CA LEU A 31 2.67 -2.87 0.64
C LEU A 31 4.17 -2.67 0.52
N ALA A 32 4.76 -3.15 -0.58
CA ALA A 32 6.11 -2.80 -0.97
C ALA A 32 6.14 -1.44 -1.69
N ASP A 33 7.30 -0.83 -1.76
CA ASP A 33 7.56 0.45 -2.44
C ASP A 33 8.52 0.21 -3.61
N ASP A 34 8.10 0.52 -4.83
CA ASP A 34 8.86 0.31 -6.06
C ASP A 34 9.29 -1.16 -6.34
N LEU A 35 8.53 -2.13 -5.88
CA LEU A 35 8.83 -3.54 -6.13
C LEU A 35 8.22 -4.01 -7.45
N GLY A 36 9.06 -4.54 -8.33
CA GLY A 36 8.65 -4.95 -9.66
C GLY A 36 8.02 -6.33 -9.72
N PHE A 37 7.20 -6.54 -10.77
CA PHE A 37 6.58 -7.83 -11.08
C PHE A 37 7.60 -8.97 -11.16
N GLY A 38 8.82 -8.70 -11.65
CA GLY A 38 9.88 -9.68 -11.81
C GLY A 38 10.86 -9.77 -10.64
N ASP A 39 10.60 -9.18 -9.47
CA ASP A 39 11.57 -9.13 -8.38
C ASP A 39 11.53 -10.32 -7.42
N LEU A 40 10.41 -11.04 -7.34
CA LEU A 40 10.26 -12.17 -6.41
C LEU A 40 10.66 -13.52 -7.06
N GLY A 41 11.12 -14.48 -6.25
CA GLY A 41 11.39 -15.84 -6.69
C GLY A 41 10.15 -16.52 -7.26
N SER A 42 8.99 -16.38 -6.61
CA SER A 42 7.69 -16.89 -7.07
C SER A 42 7.19 -16.25 -8.38
N TYR A 43 7.75 -15.11 -8.78
CA TYR A 43 7.50 -14.45 -10.07
C TYR A 43 8.65 -14.63 -11.08
N GLY A 44 9.60 -15.52 -10.78
CA GLY A 44 10.61 -15.99 -11.72
C GLY A 44 11.96 -15.29 -11.63
N HIS A 45 12.25 -14.47 -10.60
CA HIS A 45 13.58 -13.87 -10.45
C HIS A 45 14.63 -14.93 -10.06
N PRO A 46 15.72 -15.08 -10.83
CA PRO A 46 16.64 -16.21 -10.64
C PRO A 46 17.55 -16.11 -9.42
N SER A 47 17.70 -14.93 -8.84
CA SER A 47 18.66 -14.68 -7.73
C SER A 47 18.07 -13.90 -6.55
N SER A 48 16.78 -13.61 -6.54
CA SER A 48 16.13 -13.03 -5.37
C SER A 48 15.94 -14.08 -4.28
N ALA A 49 16.27 -13.70 -3.05
CA ALA A 49 16.00 -14.50 -1.87
C ALA A 49 14.73 -13.94 -1.19
N THR A 50 13.58 -14.54 -1.48
CA THR A 50 12.26 -14.15 -0.96
C THR A 50 11.49 -15.33 -0.39
N PRO A 51 12.10 -16.11 0.55
CA PRO A 51 11.53 -17.38 1.00
C PRO A 51 10.18 -17.24 1.71
N SER A 52 9.91 -16.14 2.40
CA SER A 52 8.65 -15.91 3.10
C SER A 52 7.52 -15.56 2.14
N LEU A 53 7.78 -14.63 1.20
CA LEU A 53 6.85 -14.26 0.14
C LEU A 53 6.59 -15.42 -0.82
N ASP A 54 7.63 -16.20 -1.17
CA ASP A 54 7.50 -17.36 -2.03
C ASP A 54 6.67 -18.48 -1.35
N ARG A 55 6.87 -18.70 -0.05
CA ARG A 55 6.03 -19.61 0.75
C ARG A 55 4.59 -19.10 0.83
N MET A 56 4.38 -17.80 1.05
CA MET A 56 3.06 -17.18 1.03
C MET A 56 2.38 -17.38 -0.33
N ALA A 57 3.10 -17.16 -1.44
CA ALA A 57 2.60 -17.38 -2.79
C ALA A 57 2.26 -18.85 -3.08
N SER A 58 3.05 -19.79 -2.55
CA SER A 58 2.81 -21.24 -2.73
C SER A 58 1.64 -21.78 -1.91
N ARG A 59 1.26 -21.10 -0.82
CA ARG A 59 0.18 -21.47 0.09
C ARG A 59 -1.05 -20.59 0.00
N GLY A 60 -1.01 -19.55 -0.83
CA GLY A 60 -2.08 -18.59 -1.09
C GLY A 60 -2.49 -18.53 -2.55
N LEU A 61 -3.23 -17.51 -2.92
CA LEU A 61 -3.61 -17.21 -4.29
C LEU A 61 -2.68 -16.15 -4.85
N ARG A 62 -1.87 -16.52 -5.85
CA ARG A 62 -0.96 -15.64 -6.57
C ARG A 62 -1.65 -15.06 -7.80
N PHE A 63 -1.60 -13.75 -7.94
CA PHE A 63 -2.16 -13.04 -9.10
C PHE A 63 -1.11 -12.85 -10.18
N THR A 64 -1.51 -13.02 -11.45
CA THR A 64 -0.66 -12.70 -12.60
C THR A 64 -1.05 -11.38 -13.27
N ASN A 65 -2.27 -10.89 -13.02
CA ASN A 65 -2.82 -9.67 -13.62
C ASN A 65 -3.36 -8.74 -12.52
N PHE A 66 -2.47 -8.32 -11.61
CA PHE A 66 -2.79 -7.35 -10.58
C PHE A 66 -2.13 -6.00 -10.91
N TYR A 67 -2.88 -4.90 -10.79
CA TYR A 67 -2.43 -3.59 -11.25
C TYR A 67 -2.54 -2.52 -10.16
N SER A 68 -1.51 -1.67 -10.09
CA SER A 68 -1.64 -0.38 -9.42
C SER A 68 -2.51 0.57 -10.26
N SER A 69 -3.10 1.59 -9.62
CA SER A 69 -3.91 2.58 -10.34
C SER A 69 -3.09 3.69 -10.99
N CYS A 70 -1.83 3.81 -10.58
CA CYS A 70 -0.90 4.85 -11.04
C CYS A 70 0.53 4.35 -10.93
N PRO A 71 1.42 4.71 -11.87
CA PRO A 71 2.81 4.26 -11.84
C PRO A 71 3.72 5.05 -10.87
N VAL A 72 3.13 5.77 -9.90
CA VAL A 72 3.87 6.54 -8.86
C VAL A 72 3.13 6.51 -7.52
N CYS A 73 3.89 6.67 -6.43
CA CYS A 73 3.52 6.37 -5.05
C CYS A 73 2.21 7.04 -4.55
N SER A 74 2.17 8.38 -4.36
CA SER A 74 1.03 9.04 -3.68
C SER A 74 -0.31 8.80 -4.38
N PRO A 75 -0.44 8.95 -5.71
CA PRO A 75 -1.70 8.65 -6.41
C PRO A 75 -2.13 7.18 -6.26
N SER A 76 -1.18 6.24 -6.39
CA SER A 76 -1.47 4.81 -6.23
C SER A 76 -1.91 4.48 -4.79
N ARG A 77 -1.21 5.02 -3.79
CA ARG A 77 -1.56 4.82 -2.37
C ARG A 77 -2.91 5.44 -2.03
N ALA A 78 -3.25 6.61 -2.59
CA ALA A 78 -4.57 7.22 -2.42
C ALA A 78 -5.68 6.33 -2.98
N ALA A 79 -5.49 5.77 -4.17
CA ALA A 79 -6.45 4.89 -4.80
C ALA A 79 -6.61 3.57 -4.03
N LEU A 80 -5.50 2.99 -3.52
CA LEU A 80 -5.54 1.81 -2.65
C LEU A 80 -6.36 2.07 -1.39
N MET A 81 -6.13 3.21 -0.72
CA MET A 81 -6.84 3.54 0.52
C MET A 81 -8.33 3.80 0.33
N THR A 82 -8.75 4.33 -0.83
CA THR A 82 -10.12 4.82 -1.05
C THR A 82 -10.96 3.96 -1.99
N GLY A 83 -10.36 3.02 -2.73
CA GLY A 83 -11.05 2.25 -3.78
C GLY A 83 -11.50 3.13 -4.96
N ARG A 84 -10.90 4.31 -5.13
CA ARG A 84 -11.26 5.32 -6.14
C ARG A 84 -10.03 5.76 -6.90
N PHE A 85 -10.17 5.97 -8.22
CA PHE A 85 -9.07 6.53 -8.98
C PHE A 85 -8.57 7.86 -8.40
N GLN A 86 -7.28 8.04 -8.39
CA GLN A 86 -6.58 9.22 -7.90
C GLN A 86 -7.09 10.55 -8.50
N MET A 87 -7.62 10.52 -9.70
CA MET A 87 -8.24 11.69 -10.35
C MET A 87 -9.53 12.13 -9.64
N ARG A 88 -10.26 11.20 -8.98
CA ARG A 88 -11.46 11.53 -8.20
C ARG A 88 -11.11 12.15 -6.86
N SER A 89 -10.06 11.67 -6.21
CA SER A 89 -9.59 12.22 -4.93
C SER A 89 -8.76 13.50 -5.10
N GLY A 90 -8.36 13.85 -6.33
CA GLY A 90 -7.48 14.99 -6.59
C GLY A 90 -6.01 14.77 -6.23
N VAL A 91 -5.62 13.54 -5.84
CA VAL A 91 -4.21 13.18 -5.57
C VAL A 91 -3.52 12.85 -6.89
N TYR A 92 -3.26 13.88 -7.67
CA TYR A 92 -2.77 13.79 -9.06
C TYR A 92 -2.20 15.17 -9.49
N PRO A 93 -1.20 15.25 -10.39
CA PRO A 93 -0.51 14.14 -11.09
C PRO A 93 0.73 13.57 -10.38
N GLY A 94 1.29 14.25 -9.37
CA GLY A 94 2.56 13.90 -8.73
C GLY A 94 2.40 13.30 -7.34
N VAL A 95 3.52 13.31 -6.61
CA VAL A 95 3.57 12.86 -5.21
C VAL A 95 3.60 14.06 -4.27
N PHE A 96 3.20 13.87 -3.02
CA PHE A 96 3.34 14.90 -1.99
C PHE A 96 4.81 15.05 -1.57
N ASN A 97 5.26 16.27 -1.47
CA ASN A 97 6.57 16.63 -0.93
C ASN A 97 6.46 17.00 0.57
N PRO A 98 7.59 17.07 1.30
CA PRO A 98 7.58 17.46 2.71
C PRO A 98 6.96 18.83 3.01
N ASP A 99 7.03 19.77 2.05
CA ASP A 99 6.46 21.12 2.13
C ASP A 99 5.02 21.22 1.58
N SER A 100 4.44 20.10 1.13
CA SER A 100 3.07 20.09 0.61
C SER A 100 2.08 20.41 1.73
N GLN A 101 1.25 21.43 1.51
CA GLN A 101 0.24 21.87 2.48
C GLN A 101 -1.06 21.04 2.42
N GLY A 102 -1.25 20.28 1.33
CA GLY A 102 -2.38 19.40 1.13
C GLY A 102 -2.08 17.94 1.50
N GLY A 103 -3.06 17.09 1.24
CA GLY A 103 -2.99 15.64 1.42
C GLY A 103 -4.20 14.96 0.84
N LEU A 104 -4.36 13.67 1.09
CA LEU A 104 -5.59 12.94 0.79
C LEU A 104 -6.76 13.66 1.46
N PRO A 105 -7.74 14.17 0.69
CA PRO A 105 -8.85 14.94 1.28
C PRO A 105 -9.55 14.16 2.39
N LEU A 106 -9.80 14.82 3.52
CA LEU A 106 -10.50 14.21 4.66
C LEU A 106 -11.98 13.88 4.37
N SER A 107 -12.49 14.28 3.22
CA SER A 107 -13.80 13.86 2.71
C SER A 107 -13.78 12.53 1.96
N GLU A 108 -12.60 12.03 1.58
CA GLU A 108 -12.44 10.68 1.08
C GLU A 108 -12.55 9.69 2.23
N VAL A 109 -13.16 8.54 1.97
CA VAL A 109 -13.32 7.49 3.00
C VAL A 109 -12.27 6.41 2.75
N THR A 110 -11.46 6.14 3.75
CA THR A 110 -10.38 5.15 3.68
C THR A 110 -10.82 3.78 4.18
N ILE A 111 -10.04 2.75 3.82
CA ILE A 111 -10.20 1.38 4.37
C ILE A 111 -10.20 1.41 5.90
N ALA A 112 -9.29 2.20 6.50
CA ALA A 112 -9.17 2.27 7.95
C ALA A 112 -10.40 2.90 8.61
N GLU A 113 -10.98 3.94 8.03
CA GLU A 113 -12.20 4.56 8.54
C GLU A 113 -13.39 3.61 8.47
N VAL A 114 -13.56 2.88 7.35
CA VAL A 114 -14.61 1.88 7.21
C VAL A 114 -14.49 0.80 8.29
N LEU A 115 -13.31 0.21 8.43
CA LEU A 115 -13.10 -0.88 9.38
C LEU A 115 -13.17 -0.41 10.83
N LYS A 116 -12.65 0.79 11.12
CA LYS A 116 -12.76 1.39 12.46
C LYS A 116 -14.22 1.59 12.88
N ALA A 117 -15.09 1.99 11.96
CA ALA A 117 -16.52 2.13 12.21
C ALA A 117 -17.20 0.80 12.62
N GLU A 118 -16.63 -0.34 12.17
CA GLU A 118 -17.07 -1.70 12.54
C GLU A 118 -16.37 -2.25 13.79
N GLY A 119 -15.59 -1.44 14.49
CA GLY A 119 -14.95 -1.82 15.75
C GLY A 119 -13.59 -2.49 15.61
N TYR A 120 -12.95 -2.39 14.44
CA TYR A 120 -11.58 -2.86 14.24
C TYR A 120 -10.58 -1.93 14.96
N ALA A 121 -9.57 -2.53 15.57
CA ALA A 121 -8.35 -1.80 15.91
C ALA A 121 -7.54 -1.56 14.63
N THR A 122 -7.06 -0.33 14.42
CA THR A 122 -6.39 0.04 13.17
C THR A 122 -4.99 0.58 13.42
N ALA A 123 -3.99 0.00 12.76
CA ALA A 123 -2.61 0.46 12.86
C ALA A 123 -1.93 0.54 11.48
N MET A 124 -1.06 1.52 11.36
CA MET A 124 -0.20 1.68 10.20
C MET A 124 1.26 1.80 10.63
N VAL A 125 2.15 1.12 9.89
CA VAL A 125 3.59 1.34 9.99
C VAL A 125 4.17 1.66 8.63
N GLY A 126 5.25 2.45 8.61
CA GLY A 126 6.02 2.71 7.40
C GLY A 126 5.71 4.03 6.70
N LYS A 127 5.74 4.01 5.38
CA LYS A 127 5.59 5.19 4.52
C LYS A 127 4.13 5.54 4.30
N TRP A 128 3.72 6.74 4.75
CA TRP A 128 2.39 7.27 4.48
C TRP A 128 2.25 7.84 3.07
N HIS A 129 2.97 8.90 2.77
CA HIS A 129 3.05 9.60 1.48
C HIS A 129 1.71 10.11 0.90
N LEU A 130 0.72 10.36 1.77
CA LEU A 130 -0.58 10.93 1.40
C LEU A 130 -0.82 12.32 1.97
N GLY A 131 0.27 13.04 2.23
CA GLY A 131 0.28 14.40 2.72
C GLY A 131 0.49 14.50 4.22
N LEU A 132 1.18 15.56 4.62
CA LEU A 132 1.40 15.96 6.01
C LEU A 132 0.42 17.06 6.39
N GLY A 133 0.31 18.07 5.53
CA GLY A 133 -0.52 19.24 5.75
C GLY A 133 -0.01 20.15 6.87
N ILE A 134 -0.74 21.20 7.13
CA ILE A 134 -0.45 22.12 8.23
C ILE A 134 -0.77 21.40 9.55
N ASN A 135 0.18 21.40 10.48
CA ASN A 135 0.06 20.75 11.79
C ASN A 135 -0.29 19.24 11.74
N GLY A 136 0.10 18.55 10.69
CA GLY A 136 -0.15 17.12 10.56
C GLY A 136 -1.60 16.73 10.24
N SER A 137 -2.40 17.66 9.69
CA SER A 137 -3.84 17.49 9.49
C SER A 137 -4.22 16.34 8.53
N PHE A 138 -3.30 15.83 7.73
CA PHE A 138 -3.54 14.70 6.82
C PHE A 138 -2.80 13.42 7.21
N LEU A 139 -2.22 13.36 8.41
CA LEU A 139 -1.56 12.15 8.91
C LEU A 139 -2.54 10.97 9.10
N PRO A 140 -2.05 9.72 9.14
CA PRO A 140 -2.89 8.52 9.24
C PRO A 140 -3.93 8.54 10.36
N VAL A 141 -3.62 9.16 11.50
CA VAL A 141 -4.55 9.26 12.64
C VAL A 141 -5.79 10.10 12.35
N HIS A 142 -5.76 10.92 11.29
CA HIS A 142 -6.92 11.66 10.77
C HIS A 142 -7.62 10.95 9.61
N GLN A 143 -7.13 9.77 9.24
CA GLN A 143 -7.59 8.95 8.13
C GLN A 143 -7.99 7.53 8.59
N GLY A 144 -8.46 7.43 9.85
CA GLY A 144 -9.03 6.20 10.40
C GLY A 144 -8.07 5.30 11.18
N PHE A 145 -6.77 5.58 11.22
CA PHE A 145 -5.83 4.77 12.00
C PHE A 145 -5.77 5.19 13.46
N ASP A 146 -5.85 4.23 14.39
CA ASP A 146 -5.65 4.45 15.83
C ASP A 146 -4.19 4.70 16.17
N HIS A 147 -3.29 4.00 15.44
CA HIS A 147 -1.86 4.07 15.64
C HIS A 147 -1.12 4.26 14.32
N PHE A 148 -0.11 5.12 14.35
CA PHE A 148 0.82 5.33 13.25
C PHE A 148 2.25 5.35 13.78
N LEU A 149 3.12 4.51 13.23
CA LEU A 149 4.57 4.55 13.45
C LEU A 149 5.25 4.57 12.08
N GLY A 150 5.78 5.73 11.66
CA GLY A 150 6.33 5.79 10.31
C GLY A 150 6.84 7.15 9.87
N VAL A 151 7.13 7.23 8.59
CA VAL A 151 7.60 8.42 7.91
C VAL A 151 6.46 9.01 7.09
N PRO A 152 6.17 10.32 7.19
CA PRO A 152 4.99 10.93 6.58
C PRO A 152 5.08 11.09 5.06
N TYR A 153 6.28 10.99 4.48
CA TYR A 153 6.58 11.13 3.05
C TYR A 153 7.62 10.09 2.61
N SER A 154 8.21 10.20 1.43
CA SER A 154 9.24 9.26 0.99
C SER A 154 10.59 9.55 1.65
N HIS A 155 11.30 8.50 2.05
CA HIS A 155 12.56 8.63 2.79
C HIS A 155 13.69 9.30 1.98
N ASP A 156 13.58 9.35 0.65
CA ASP A 156 14.50 10.04 -0.24
C ASP A 156 14.23 11.56 -0.36
N GLN A 157 13.19 12.06 0.30
CA GLN A 157 12.82 13.48 0.30
C GLN A 157 13.45 14.28 1.45
N GLY A 158 14.47 13.72 2.10
CA GLY A 158 15.32 14.39 3.06
C GLY A 158 16.79 14.33 2.68
N PRO A 159 17.72 14.92 3.46
CA PRO A 159 19.15 14.78 3.24
C PRO A 159 19.55 13.31 3.21
N CYS A 160 20.42 12.93 2.28
CA CYS A 160 21.04 11.63 2.29
C CYS A 160 21.92 11.51 3.53
N GLN A 161 21.51 10.76 4.49
CA GLN A 161 22.38 10.33 5.58
C GLN A 161 23.37 9.32 5.00
N ASN A 162 24.59 9.24 5.55
CA ASN A 162 25.71 8.43 5.05
C ASN A 162 25.37 6.95 4.70
N LEU A 163 24.18 6.50 5.01
CA LEU A 163 23.68 5.15 4.76
C LEU A 163 22.97 4.97 3.43
N THR A 164 22.62 6.04 2.74
CA THR A 164 21.64 6.02 1.66
C THR A 164 22.25 6.03 0.27
N CYS A 165 23.55 6.33 0.18
CA CYS A 165 24.23 6.36 -1.10
C CYS A 165 25.25 5.22 -1.14
N PHE A 166 25.00 4.22 -1.93
CA PHE A 166 25.85 3.05 -2.09
C PHE A 166 26.48 3.01 -3.47
N PRO A 167 27.77 2.69 -3.57
CA PRO A 167 28.80 2.73 -2.48
C PRO A 167 29.03 4.16 -1.99
N PRO A 168 29.70 4.38 -0.87
CA PRO A 168 29.86 5.70 -0.21
C PRO A 168 30.47 6.80 -1.09
N ASP A 169 31.15 6.43 -2.17
CA ASP A 169 31.82 7.32 -3.13
C ASP A 169 30.96 7.69 -4.33
N ILE A 170 29.74 7.12 -4.47
CA ILE A 170 28.80 7.46 -5.53
C ILE A 170 27.82 8.51 -5.03
N LYS A 171 27.70 9.62 -5.77
CA LYS A 171 26.68 10.62 -5.49
C LYS A 171 25.28 10.01 -5.58
N CYS A 172 24.44 10.29 -4.60
CA CYS A 172 23.03 9.94 -4.67
C CYS A 172 22.39 10.60 -5.90
N PHE A 173 21.70 9.81 -6.71
CA PHE A 173 20.86 10.33 -7.78
C PHE A 173 19.43 10.47 -7.25
N GLY A 174 18.89 11.69 -7.28
CA GLY A 174 17.52 11.96 -6.89
C GLY A 174 17.39 13.09 -5.87
N THR A 175 16.25 13.15 -5.22
CA THR A 175 15.87 14.25 -4.33
C THR A 175 16.56 14.19 -2.97
N CYS A 176 17.15 13.06 -2.58
CA CYS A 176 17.66 12.86 -1.26
C CYS A 176 18.82 13.81 -0.85
N ASP A 177 19.57 14.33 -1.81
CA ASP A 177 20.58 15.38 -1.56
C ASP A 177 20.02 16.79 -1.61
N GLN A 178 18.74 16.97 -1.97
CA GLN A 178 18.09 18.26 -2.13
C GLN A 178 17.19 18.62 -0.94
N GLY A 179 16.86 17.67 -0.10
CA GLY A 179 16.05 17.88 1.10
C GLY A 179 16.81 18.67 2.15
N LEU A 180 16.21 19.75 2.68
CA LEU A 180 16.80 20.58 3.73
C LEU A 180 16.48 20.07 5.14
N VAL A 181 15.42 19.27 5.28
CA VAL A 181 14.92 18.81 6.56
C VAL A 181 15.17 17.32 6.72
N PRO A 182 15.86 16.89 7.79
CA PRO A 182 16.05 15.47 8.06
C PRO A 182 14.72 14.74 8.18
N VAL A 183 14.67 13.52 7.62
CA VAL A 183 13.47 12.69 7.64
C VAL A 183 13.08 12.36 9.08
N PRO A 184 11.84 12.66 9.50
CA PRO A 184 11.36 12.35 10.85
C PRO A 184 10.77 10.95 10.92
N LEU A 185 10.89 10.31 12.08
CA LEU A 185 10.04 9.21 12.50
C LEU A 185 8.93 9.75 13.40
N LEU A 186 7.69 9.45 13.07
CA LEU A 186 6.52 9.85 13.83
C LEU A 186 5.92 8.67 14.60
N TRP A 187 5.47 8.98 15.81
CA TRP A 187 4.47 8.20 16.55
C TRP A 187 3.17 9.01 16.58
N ASN A 188 2.17 8.54 15.87
CA ASN A 188 0.94 9.29 15.61
C ASN A 188 1.25 10.67 14.97
N GLN A 189 1.13 11.74 15.73
CA GLN A 189 1.44 13.12 15.29
C GLN A 189 2.76 13.66 15.83
N SER A 190 3.40 12.93 16.73
CA SER A 190 4.59 13.39 17.41
C SER A 190 5.85 12.88 16.71
N ILE A 191 6.82 13.76 16.47
CA ILE A 191 8.15 13.37 16.04
C ILE A 191 8.86 12.71 17.24
N VAL A 192 9.21 11.43 17.08
CA VAL A 192 9.92 10.66 18.15
C VAL A 192 11.40 10.52 17.86
N GLN A 193 11.82 10.70 16.61
CA GLN A 193 13.22 10.70 16.20
C GLN A 193 13.40 11.56 14.95
N GLN A 194 14.44 12.40 14.92
CA GLN A 194 14.83 13.20 13.73
C GLN A 194 16.29 13.61 13.83
N PRO A 195 17.15 13.20 12.87
CA PRO A 195 16.87 12.31 11.76
C PRO A 195 16.48 10.90 12.18
N VAL A 196 15.66 10.22 11.36
CA VAL A 196 15.36 8.81 11.55
C VAL A 196 16.62 7.95 11.37
N SER A 197 16.77 6.90 12.16
CA SER A 197 17.82 5.89 11.97
C SER A 197 17.33 4.82 11.02
N PHE A 198 17.77 4.82 9.77
CA PHE A 198 17.34 3.83 8.78
C PHE A 198 17.71 2.38 9.14
N PRO A 199 18.90 2.08 9.72
CA PRO A 199 19.23 0.71 10.12
C PRO A 199 18.32 0.14 11.22
N ASP A 200 17.72 1.00 12.04
CA ASP A 200 16.86 0.59 13.15
C ASP A 200 15.37 0.60 12.78
N LEU A 201 15.03 1.16 11.61
CA LEU A 201 13.66 1.50 11.26
C LEU A 201 12.79 0.26 11.08
N VAL A 202 13.25 -0.71 10.26
CA VAL A 202 12.48 -1.93 9.98
C VAL A 202 12.35 -2.84 11.20
N PRO A 203 13.42 -3.08 12.00
CA PRO A 203 13.30 -3.76 13.30
C PRO A 203 12.24 -3.14 14.22
N LEU A 204 12.16 -1.80 14.27
CA LEU A 204 11.17 -1.09 15.07
C LEU A 204 9.74 -1.32 14.55
N TYR A 205 9.54 -1.26 13.23
CA TYR A 205 8.25 -1.56 12.59
C TYR A 205 7.79 -2.99 12.87
N ASN A 206 8.71 -3.95 12.76
CA ASN A 206 8.42 -5.36 13.02
C ASN A 206 8.03 -5.60 14.47
N LYS A 207 8.77 -4.98 15.41
CA LYS A 207 8.43 -5.07 16.84
C LYS A 207 7.04 -4.51 17.12
N PHE A 208 6.77 -3.29 16.67
CA PHE A 208 5.45 -2.67 16.86
C PHE A 208 4.32 -3.52 16.27
N SER A 209 4.50 -4.00 15.04
CA SER A 209 3.47 -4.78 14.34
C SER A 209 3.16 -6.09 15.05
N ARG A 210 4.18 -6.80 15.55
CA ARG A 210 4.01 -8.03 16.34
C ARG A 210 3.31 -7.75 17.67
N ASP A 211 3.71 -6.70 18.37
CA ASP A 211 3.10 -6.29 19.64
C ASP A 211 1.61 -5.91 19.43
N PHE A 212 1.29 -5.22 18.34
CA PHE A 212 -0.08 -4.86 17.97
C PHE A 212 -0.94 -6.09 17.68
N ILE A 213 -0.43 -7.05 16.88
CA ILE A 213 -1.13 -8.32 16.61
C ILE A 213 -1.40 -9.07 17.91
N ALA A 214 -0.39 -9.19 18.79
CA ALA A 214 -0.51 -9.87 20.06
C ALA A 214 -1.53 -9.19 20.99
N ASP A 215 -1.54 -7.85 21.05
CA ASP A 215 -2.52 -7.11 21.85
C ASP A 215 -3.95 -7.33 21.34
N CYS A 216 -4.17 -7.21 20.03
CA CYS A 216 -5.49 -7.44 19.43
C CYS A 216 -5.97 -8.89 19.65
N ALA A 217 -5.11 -9.89 19.44
CA ALA A 217 -5.43 -11.28 19.67
C ALA A 217 -5.83 -11.55 21.14
N ARG A 218 -5.03 -11.04 22.10
CA ARG A 218 -5.33 -11.18 23.54
C ARG A 218 -6.67 -10.54 23.92
N ARG A 219 -7.02 -9.43 23.27
CA ARG A 219 -8.28 -8.71 23.53
C ARG A 219 -9.47 -9.23 22.73
N GLY A 220 -9.25 -10.18 21.81
CA GLY A 220 -10.29 -10.70 20.92
C GLY A 220 -10.85 -9.64 19.96
N LEU A 221 -10.04 -8.67 19.54
CA LEU A 221 -10.44 -7.58 18.63
C LEU A 221 -10.03 -7.91 17.20
N PRO A 222 -10.91 -7.74 16.22
CA PRO A 222 -10.51 -7.73 14.83
C PRO A 222 -9.61 -6.51 14.55
N PHE A 223 -8.67 -6.64 13.62
CA PHE A 223 -7.72 -5.57 13.37
C PHE A 223 -7.42 -5.39 11.88
N LEU A 224 -7.01 -4.17 11.54
CA LEU A 224 -6.33 -3.81 10.30
C LEU A 224 -4.91 -3.40 10.65
N LEU A 225 -3.92 -4.11 10.11
CA LEU A 225 -2.53 -3.69 10.10
C LEU A 225 -2.12 -3.35 8.66
N TYR A 226 -1.85 -2.07 8.38
CA TYR A 226 -1.27 -1.62 7.12
C TYR A 226 0.23 -1.45 7.27
N TYR A 227 0.99 -2.43 6.77
CA TYR A 227 2.44 -2.44 6.75
C TYR A 227 2.93 -1.90 5.40
N ALA A 228 3.14 -0.58 5.32
CA ALA A 228 3.61 0.12 4.13
C ALA A 228 5.13 0.28 4.18
N SER A 229 5.84 -0.74 3.70
CA SER A 229 7.29 -0.76 3.70
C SER A 229 7.90 0.40 2.90
N HIS A 230 9.12 0.80 3.24
CA HIS A 230 9.97 1.65 2.40
C HIS A 230 10.75 0.85 1.35
N HIS A 231 10.81 -0.49 1.54
CA HIS A 231 11.53 -1.37 0.65
C HIS A 231 10.68 -1.71 -0.57
N THR A 232 11.22 -1.60 -1.74
CA THR A 232 12.62 -1.52 -2.14
C THR A 232 13.03 -0.16 -2.74
N HIS A 233 12.32 0.91 -2.38
CA HIS A 233 12.53 2.24 -2.94
C HIS A 233 13.97 2.73 -2.75
N TYR A 234 14.53 3.34 -3.81
CA TYR A 234 15.85 3.98 -3.78
C TYR A 234 15.83 5.30 -2.98
N PRO A 235 16.92 5.66 -2.29
CA PRO A 235 18.11 4.85 -1.99
C PRO A 235 17.82 3.76 -0.96
N GLN A 236 18.34 2.56 -1.24
CA GLN A 236 18.11 1.43 -0.36
C GLN A 236 18.86 1.57 0.95
N PHE A 237 18.26 1.03 1.98
CA PHE A 237 18.86 0.81 3.29
C PHE A 237 18.45 -0.59 3.78
N ALA A 238 19.17 -1.11 4.74
CA ALA A 238 18.78 -2.32 5.47
C ALA A 238 19.40 -2.27 6.87
N SER A 239 18.83 -3.03 7.80
CA SER A 239 19.45 -3.23 9.11
C SER A 239 20.73 -4.04 8.98
N GLN A 240 21.59 -3.96 10.00
CA GLN A 240 22.90 -4.59 10.02
C GLN A 240 22.84 -6.12 9.76
N GLU A 241 21.75 -6.76 10.14
CA GLU A 241 21.53 -8.19 9.93
C GLU A 241 21.44 -8.54 8.43
N TYR A 242 20.92 -7.63 7.61
CA TYR A 242 20.64 -7.88 6.19
C TYR A 242 21.65 -7.26 5.22
N VAL A 243 22.44 -6.27 5.67
CA VAL A 243 23.46 -5.62 4.81
C VAL A 243 24.49 -6.64 4.32
N GLY A 244 24.68 -6.68 3.01
CA GLY A 244 25.66 -7.56 2.35
C GLY A 244 25.25 -9.04 2.25
N GLN A 245 24.00 -9.38 2.58
CA GLN A 245 23.53 -10.77 2.55
C GLN A 245 23.02 -11.21 1.16
N SER A 246 22.59 -10.26 0.33
CA SER A 246 22.00 -10.59 -0.97
C SER A 246 23.03 -10.55 -2.11
N ARG A 247 22.88 -11.49 -3.05
CA ARG A 247 23.63 -11.48 -4.33
C ARG A 247 23.21 -10.32 -5.26
N ARG A 248 22.09 -9.65 -4.97
CA ARG A 248 21.58 -8.51 -5.73
C ARG A 248 22.08 -7.16 -5.17
N GLY A 249 23.05 -7.17 -4.24
CA GLY A 249 23.54 -5.96 -3.58
C GLY A 249 22.48 -5.24 -2.75
N PRO A 250 22.58 -3.91 -2.56
CA PRO A 250 21.71 -3.16 -1.67
C PRO A 250 20.21 -3.31 -1.95
N PHE A 251 19.81 -3.39 -3.22
CA PHE A 251 18.41 -3.68 -3.58
C PHE A 251 17.94 -5.02 -3.02
N GLY A 252 18.79 -6.03 -3.18
CA GLY A 252 18.49 -7.37 -2.70
C GLY A 252 18.53 -7.47 -1.18
N ASP A 253 19.40 -6.71 -0.50
CA ASP A 253 19.44 -6.64 0.96
C ASP A 253 18.14 -6.05 1.51
N ALA A 254 17.67 -4.95 0.92
CA ALA A 254 16.38 -4.33 1.25
C ALA A 254 15.20 -5.29 0.99
N LEU A 255 15.20 -5.99 -0.14
CA LEU A 255 14.17 -6.98 -0.46
C LEU A 255 14.18 -8.16 0.52
N LEU A 256 15.37 -8.64 0.89
CA LEU A 256 15.53 -9.74 1.86
C LEU A 256 15.04 -9.33 3.26
N GLU A 257 15.30 -8.09 3.69
CA GLU A 257 14.79 -7.55 4.95
C GLU A 257 13.27 -7.42 4.94
N PHE A 258 12.68 -6.97 3.83
CA PHE A 258 11.23 -6.93 3.69
C PHE A 258 10.62 -8.33 3.74
N ASP A 259 11.21 -9.31 3.05
CA ASP A 259 10.79 -10.72 3.12
C ASP A 259 10.90 -11.28 4.54
N GLY A 260 11.96 -10.93 5.26
CA GLY A 260 12.12 -11.25 6.67
C GLY A 260 11.03 -10.64 7.55
N SER A 261 10.62 -9.41 7.26
CA SER A 261 9.49 -8.76 7.95
C SER A 261 8.17 -9.51 7.71
N VAL A 262 7.91 -9.89 6.46
CA VAL A 262 6.72 -10.72 6.13
C VAL A 262 6.75 -12.03 6.91
N GLY A 263 7.91 -12.71 6.96
CA GLY A 263 8.09 -13.93 7.76
C GLY A 263 7.76 -13.75 9.23
N GLN A 264 8.24 -12.66 9.85
CA GLN A 264 7.97 -12.34 11.26
C GLN A 264 6.49 -12.04 11.52
N LEU A 265 5.81 -11.36 10.60
CA LEU A 265 4.38 -11.06 10.73
C LEU A 265 3.52 -12.32 10.60
N LEU A 266 3.81 -13.18 9.62
CA LEU A 266 3.11 -14.46 9.46
C LEU A 266 3.32 -15.35 10.70
N GLN A 267 4.54 -15.39 11.24
CA GLN A 267 4.84 -16.10 12.49
C GLN A 267 4.05 -15.53 13.68
N ALA A 268 3.97 -14.20 13.80
CA ALA A 268 3.19 -13.57 14.87
C ALA A 268 1.70 -13.92 14.81
N LEU A 269 1.11 -14.02 13.61
CA LEU A 269 -0.27 -14.48 13.42
C LEU A 269 -0.46 -15.93 13.88
N GLU A 270 0.49 -16.81 13.55
CA GLU A 270 0.48 -18.21 13.95
C GLU A 270 0.62 -18.36 15.47
N GLU A 271 1.62 -17.70 16.08
CA GLU A 271 1.92 -17.75 17.52
C GLU A 271 0.77 -17.24 18.39
N ASN A 272 0.00 -16.25 17.88
CA ASN A 272 -1.15 -15.71 18.59
C ASN A 272 -2.48 -16.40 18.22
N GLY A 273 -2.45 -17.47 17.42
CA GLY A 273 -3.61 -18.27 17.07
C GLY A 273 -4.65 -17.57 16.18
N VAL A 274 -4.26 -16.47 15.50
CA VAL A 274 -5.15 -15.66 14.64
C VAL A 274 -4.89 -15.83 13.15
N ALA A 275 -3.99 -16.70 12.74
CA ALA A 275 -3.66 -16.91 11.33
C ALA A 275 -4.88 -17.35 10.50
N ASN A 276 -5.71 -18.26 11.00
CA ASN A 276 -6.89 -18.77 10.30
C ASN A 276 -8.06 -17.76 10.25
N THR A 277 -7.98 -16.67 11.01
CA THR A 277 -8.97 -15.60 11.02
C THR A 277 -8.44 -14.30 10.41
N THR A 278 -7.27 -14.36 9.75
CA THR A 278 -6.62 -13.16 9.19
C THR A 278 -6.32 -13.34 7.71
N LEU A 279 -6.85 -12.45 6.88
CA LEU A 279 -6.44 -12.32 5.48
C LEU A 279 -5.18 -11.46 5.41
N VAL A 280 -4.11 -12.00 4.85
CA VAL A 280 -2.88 -11.27 4.52
C VAL A 280 -2.86 -11.00 3.02
N PHE A 281 -2.82 -9.74 2.62
CA PHE A 281 -2.73 -9.32 1.23
C PHE A 281 -1.42 -8.58 0.99
N PHE A 282 -0.65 -9.03 0.01
CA PHE A 282 0.63 -8.44 -0.38
C PHE A 282 0.55 -7.89 -1.80
N THR A 283 1.11 -6.69 -2.02
CA THR A 283 1.35 -6.10 -3.35
C THR A 283 2.40 -4.99 -3.28
N SER A 284 2.64 -4.29 -4.40
CA SER A 284 3.46 -3.07 -4.50
C SER A 284 2.60 -1.85 -4.86
N ASP A 285 3.10 -0.66 -4.56
CA ASP A 285 2.39 0.58 -4.90
C ASP A 285 2.54 0.97 -6.38
N ASN A 286 3.64 0.62 -7.01
CA ASN A 286 3.92 0.76 -8.44
C ASN A 286 5.10 -0.12 -8.84
N GLY A 287 5.34 -0.24 -10.13
CA GLY A 287 6.45 -1.01 -10.66
C GLY A 287 7.84 -0.49 -10.30
N PRO A 288 8.89 -1.25 -10.62
CA PRO A 288 10.26 -0.99 -10.21
C PRO A 288 10.83 0.24 -10.90
N SER A 289 11.73 0.95 -10.23
CA SER A 289 12.44 2.11 -10.78
C SER A 289 13.58 1.68 -11.71
N THR A 290 13.24 1.04 -12.84
CA THR A 290 14.20 0.41 -13.78
C THR A 290 15.29 1.36 -14.28
N MET A 291 15.05 2.68 -14.24
CA MET A 291 16.07 3.68 -14.58
C MET A 291 17.25 3.70 -13.59
N ARG A 292 17.07 3.18 -12.39
CA ARG A 292 18.12 3.03 -11.36
C ARG A 292 18.96 1.76 -11.57
N MET A 293 18.76 1.04 -12.68
CA MET A 293 19.49 -0.20 -13.03
C MET A 293 19.52 -1.22 -11.87
N ALA A 294 20.70 -1.59 -11.36
CA ALA A 294 20.86 -2.56 -10.29
C ALA A 294 20.22 -2.13 -8.95
N HIS A 295 19.91 -0.84 -8.78
CA HIS A 295 19.26 -0.26 -7.62
C HIS A 295 17.75 -0.05 -7.82
N GLY A 296 17.19 -0.42 -8.97
CA GLY A 296 15.83 -0.07 -9.34
C GLY A 296 14.83 -1.22 -9.38
N GLY A 297 15.29 -2.45 -9.22
CA GLY A 297 14.43 -3.63 -9.33
C GLY A 297 14.22 -4.13 -10.76
N SER A 298 13.29 -5.07 -10.93
CA SER A 298 13.06 -5.79 -12.18
C SER A 298 11.57 -5.92 -12.48
N SER A 299 11.16 -5.44 -13.65
CA SER A 299 9.82 -5.74 -14.21
C SER A 299 9.74 -7.11 -14.91
N GLY A 300 10.81 -7.90 -14.90
CA GLY A 300 10.89 -9.17 -15.64
C GLY A 300 10.82 -8.95 -17.14
N LEU A 301 9.86 -9.62 -17.81
CA LEU A 301 9.63 -9.48 -19.24
C LEU A 301 8.72 -8.29 -19.60
N LEU A 302 8.20 -7.56 -18.61
CA LEU A 302 7.29 -6.47 -18.84
C LEU A 302 8.05 -5.21 -19.27
N LYS A 303 7.42 -4.42 -20.12
CA LYS A 303 8.03 -3.21 -20.69
C LYS A 303 8.07 -2.09 -19.65
N CYS A 304 9.23 -1.42 -19.53
CA CYS A 304 9.48 -0.24 -18.70
C CYS A 304 9.32 -0.49 -17.19
N GLY A 305 8.98 0.53 -16.42
CA GLY A 305 8.84 0.50 -14.97
C GLY A 305 8.17 1.76 -14.44
N LYS A 306 8.44 2.10 -13.19
CA LYS A 306 7.92 3.28 -12.46
C LYS A 306 7.88 4.53 -13.35
N GLY A 307 6.81 5.32 -13.20
CA GLY A 307 6.60 6.55 -13.96
C GLY A 307 6.06 6.33 -15.37
N THR A 308 5.77 5.09 -15.77
CA THR A 308 5.20 4.76 -17.08
C THR A 308 3.92 3.94 -16.94
N THR A 309 2.97 4.14 -17.86
CA THR A 309 1.74 3.37 -17.93
C THR A 309 1.87 2.06 -18.71
N TYR A 310 3.10 1.65 -19.01
CA TYR A 310 3.37 0.32 -19.55
C TYR A 310 3.23 -0.74 -18.46
N GLU A 311 3.11 -1.99 -18.87
CA GLU A 311 2.95 -3.15 -17.99
C GLU A 311 3.96 -3.19 -16.84
N GLY A 312 5.24 -2.89 -17.11
CA GLY A 312 6.27 -2.87 -16.06
C GLY A 312 6.13 -1.76 -15.02
N GLY A 313 5.33 -0.72 -15.31
CA GLY A 313 5.08 0.37 -14.35
C GLY A 313 3.79 0.21 -13.55
N MET A 314 2.86 -0.63 -14.04
CA MET A 314 1.50 -0.75 -13.51
C MET A 314 1.15 -2.15 -13.02
N ARG A 315 1.75 -3.22 -13.58
CA ARG A 315 1.49 -4.61 -13.18
C ARG A 315 2.41 -4.98 -12.03
N GLU A 316 1.80 -5.37 -10.91
CA GLU A 316 2.47 -5.62 -9.65
C GLU A 316 2.40 -7.09 -9.24
N PRO A 317 3.39 -7.61 -8.49
CA PRO A 317 3.22 -8.89 -7.84
C PRO A 317 2.16 -8.75 -6.74
N ALA A 318 1.25 -9.71 -6.66
CA ALA A 318 0.24 -9.72 -5.61
C ALA A 318 -0.08 -11.15 -5.16
N VAL A 319 -0.28 -11.31 -3.85
CA VAL A 319 -0.62 -12.59 -3.21
C VAL A 319 -1.65 -12.34 -2.13
N ALA A 320 -2.75 -13.11 -2.15
CA ALA A 320 -3.70 -13.21 -1.06
C ALA A 320 -3.48 -14.53 -0.30
N TYR A 321 -3.32 -14.44 1.01
CA TYR A 321 -3.06 -15.58 1.88
C TYR A 321 -4.02 -15.59 3.06
N TRP A 322 -4.81 -16.66 3.19
CA TRP A 322 -5.71 -16.88 4.31
C TRP A 322 -5.85 -18.38 4.56
N PRO A 323 -5.10 -18.92 5.52
CA PRO A 323 -5.12 -20.35 5.81
C PRO A 323 -6.54 -20.87 6.11
N GLY A 324 -6.90 -21.99 5.46
CA GLY A 324 -8.21 -22.61 5.64
C GLY A 324 -9.37 -21.95 4.86
N HIS A 325 -9.16 -20.80 4.24
CA HIS A 325 -10.18 -20.07 3.49
C HIS A 325 -9.83 -19.92 2.00
N ILE A 326 -8.59 -19.53 1.67
CA ILE A 326 -8.14 -19.40 0.29
C ILE A 326 -7.46 -20.69 -0.13
N THR A 327 -7.93 -21.28 -1.24
CA THR A 327 -7.28 -22.44 -1.85
C THR A 327 -6.00 -21.97 -2.57
N PRO A 328 -4.85 -22.60 -2.27
CA PRO A 328 -3.60 -22.27 -2.96
C PRO A 328 -3.73 -22.42 -4.48
N GLY A 329 -3.20 -21.44 -5.21
CA GLY A 329 -3.29 -21.46 -6.67
C GLY A 329 -2.74 -20.22 -7.35
N VAL A 330 -3.00 -20.13 -8.63
CA VAL A 330 -2.67 -18.97 -9.47
C VAL A 330 -3.95 -18.51 -10.17
N THR A 331 -4.21 -17.22 -10.10
CA THR A 331 -5.33 -16.60 -10.85
C THR A 331 -4.80 -15.69 -11.95
N HIS A 332 -5.54 -15.67 -13.08
CA HIS A 332 -5.31 -14.78 -14.20
C HIS A 332 -6.42 -13.72 -14.31
N GLU A 333 -7.31 -13.67 -13.34
CA GLU A 333 -8.36 -12.64 -13.29
C GLU A 333 -7.73 -11.27 -13.11
N LEU A 334 -8.30 -10.29 -13.79
CA LEU A 334 -7.89 -8.89 -13.68
C LEU A 334 -8.30 -8.36 -12.31
N ALA A 335 -7.33 -7.80 -11.59
CA ALA A 335 -7.55 -7.17 -10.30
C ALA A 335 -6.62 -5.97 -10.13
N SER A 336 -6.94 -5.12 -9.17
CA SER A 336 -6.18 -3.89 -8.94
C SER A 336 -6.15 -3.50 -7.45
N THR A 337 -5.28 -2.55 -7.11
CA THR A 337 -5.25 -1.94 -5.78
C THR A 337 -6.57 -1.27 -5.39
N LEU A 338 -7.38 -0.85 -6.37
CA LEU A 338 -8.72 -0.26 -6.15
C LEU A 338 -9.69 -1.26 -5.50
N ASP A 339 -9.50 -2.55 -5.78
CA ASP A 339 -10.39 -3.62 -5.35
C ASP A 339 -10.24 -3.99 -3.87
N ILE A 340 -9.16 -3.51 -3.24
CA ILE A 340 -8.84 -3.83 -1.84
C ILE A 340 -9.92 -3.28 -0.90
N LEU A 341 -10.30 -1.98 -1.03
CA LEU A 341 -11.31 -1.39 -0.15
C LEU A 341 -12.66 -2.13 -0.22
N PRO A 342 -13.30 -2.32 -1.39
CA PRO A 342 -14.59 -3.01 -1.44
C PRO A 342 -14.49 -4.47 -0.97
N THR A 343 -13.37 -5.15 -1.22
CA THR A 343 -13.15 -6.52 -0.75
C THR A 343 -13.08 -6.60 0.77
N LEU A 344 -12.24 -5.78 1.41
CA LEU A 344 -12.13 -5.79 2.87
C LEU A 344 -13.41 -5.33 3.55
N THR A 345 -14.11 -4.35 2.96
CA THR A 345 -15.42 -3.89 3.43
C THR A 345 -16.45 -5.01 3.42
N ASN A 346 -16.55 -5.75 2.30
CA ASN A 346 -17.47 -6.88 2.18
C ASN A 346 -17.13 -8.01 3.17
N LEU A 347 -15.85 -8.38 3.28
CA LEU A 347 -15.40 -9.43 4.21
C LEU A 347 -15.63 -9.07 5.67
N ALA A 348 -15.57 -7.78 6.01
CA ALA A 348 -15.90 -7.27 7.34
C ALA A 348 -17.41 -7.21 7.62
N GLY A 349 -18.25 -7.41 6.61
CA GLY A 349 -19.69 -7.20 6.71
C GLY A 349 -20.10 -5.74 6.86
N ALA A 350 -19.20 -4.82 6.48
CA ALA A 350 -19.40 -3.37 6.56
C ALA A 350 -20.18 -2.83 5.35
N ALA A 351 -20.77 -1.65 5.51
CA ALA A 351 -21.38 -0.95 4.39
C ALA A 351 -20.32 -0.24 3.54
N LEU A 352 -20.44 -0.34 2.23
CA LEU A 352 -19.59 0.44 1.32
C LEU A 352 -19.79 1.95 1.50
N PRO A 353 -18.75 2.77 1.33
CA PRO A 353 -18.88 4.22 1.30
C PRO A 353 -19.93 4.68 0.29
N ARG A 354 -20.71 5.73 0.66
CA ARG A 354 -21.75 6.30 -0.22
C ARG A 354 -21.17 7.23 -1.29
N VAL A 355 -20.11 6.78 -1.94
CA VAL A 355 -19.44 7.46 -3.04
C VAL A 355 -19.21 6.49 -4.18
N ALA A 356 -19.04 6.99 -5.40
CA ALA A 356 -18.70 6.11 -6.53
C ALA A 356 -17.32 5.49 -6.29
N LEU A 357 -17.26 4.17 -6.15
CA LEU A 357 -16.03 3.39 -6.14
C LEU A 357 -15.68 2.97 -7.56
N ASP A 358 -14.38 2.81 -7.81
CA ASP A 358 -13.85 2.31 -9.09
C ASP A 358 -13.36 0.86 -8.96
N GLY A 359 -13.15 0.39 -7.72
CA GLY A 359 -12.79 -0.99 -7.42
C GLY A 359 -14.00 -1.90 -7.20
N TYR A 360 -13.75 -3.21 -7.27
CA TYR A 360 -14.74 -4.27 -7.13
C TYR A 360 -14.34 -5.25 -6.01
N ASP A 361 -15.33 -5.96 -5.49
CA ASP A 361 -15.09 -7.04 -4.51
C ASP A 361 -14.41 -8.24 -5.17
N LEU A 362 -13.23 -8.60 -4.68
CA LEU A 362 -12.45 -9.75 -5.13
C LEU A 362 -12.86 -11.07 -4.44
N SER A 363 -13.81 -11.08 -3.50
CA SER A 363 -14.21 -12.30 -2.78
C SER A 363 -14.56 -13.47 -3.71
N PRO A 364 -15.25 -13.27 -4.86
CA PRO A 364 -15.50 -14.35 -5.82
C PRO A 364 -14.22 -14.97 -6.39
N VAL A 365 -13.18 -14.18 -6.61
CA VAL A 365 -11.87 -14.67 -7.08
C VAL A 365 -11.10 -15.34 -5.95
N LEU A 366 -11.09 -14.75 -4.76
CA LEU A 366 -10.35 -15.24 -3.61
C LEU A 366 -10.85 -16.64 -3.15
N PHE A 367 -12.16 -16.89 -3.27
CA PHE A 367 -12.76 -18.16 -2.82
C PHE A 367 -13.14 -19.10 -3.97
N GLY A 368 -12.72 -18.81 -5.20
CA GLY A 368 -12.92 -19.69 -6.35
C GLY A 368 -14.40 -19.82 -6.78
N SER A 369 -15.27 -18.91 -6.33
CA SER A 369 -16.72 -18.97 -6.64
C SER A 369 -17.12 -18.21 -7.88
N GLY A 370 -16.20 -17.46 -8.51
CA GLY A 370 -16.54 -16.68 -9.72
C GLY A 370 -15.39 -15.86 -10.27
N LYS A 371 -15.74 -15.06 -11.26
CA LYS A 371 -14.90 -14.00 -11.84
C LYS A 371 -15.32 -12.67 -11.26
N VAL A 372 -14.42 -11.71 -11.25
CA VAL A 372 -14.80 -10.30 -11.04
C VAL A 372 -15.82 -9.98 -12.13
N SER A 373 -17.02 -9.57 -11.74
CA SER A 373 -18.08 -9.29 -12.71
C SER A 373 -17.68 -8.08 -13.54
N SER A 374 -17.26 -8.32 -14.77
CA SER A 374 -16.97 -7.28 -15.76
C SER A 374 -18.22 -6.51 -16.22
N ALA A 375 -19.40 -6.82 -15.68
CA ALA A 375 -20.67 -6.20 -16.08
C ALA A 375 -20.76 -4.69 -15.76
N LEU A 376 -19.75 -4.12 -15.07
CA LEU A 376 -19.70 -2.70 -14.71
C LEU A 376 -18.52 -1.94 -15.33
N LEU A 377 -17.75 -2.55 -16.23
CA LEU A 377 -16.70 -1.84 -16.97
C LEU A 377 -17.20 -0.98 -18.13
N LEU A 378 -18.50 -1.00 -18.38
CA LEU A 378 -19.12 -0.05 -19.31
C LEU A 378 -19.71 1.10 -18.48
N PRO A 379 -19.32 2.36 -18.71
CA PRO A 379 -20.05 3.47 -18.16
C PRO A 379 -21.51 3.33 -18.63
N ALA A 380 -22.45 3.47 -17.70
CA ALA A 380 -23.85 3.68 -18.05
C ALA A 380 -23.90 4.74 -19.15
N GLU A 381 -24.61 4.43 -20.21
CA GLU A 381 -24.76 5.19 -21.44
C GLU A 381 -24.69 6.70 -21.19
N SER A 382 -23.66 7.36 -21.73
CA SER A 382 -23.71 8.81 -21.88
C SER A 382 -24.78 9.15 -22.90
N PRO A 383 -25.61 10.17 -22.68
CA PRO A 383 -26.47 10.68 -23.72
C PRO A 383 -25.59 11.08 -24.91
N SER A 384 -26.02 10.65 -26.08
CA SER A 384 -25.46 11.01 -27.37
C SER A 384 -25.29 12.52 -27.50
N ASP A 385 -24.04 13.00 -27.52
CA ASP A 385 -23.71 14.24 -28.20
C ASP A 385 -22.41 14.02 -28.95
N ASP A 386 -22.53 14.14 -30.26
CA ASP A 386 -21.46 14.06 -31.26
C ASP A 386 -20.37 15.09 -30.97
N VAL A 387 -19.31 14.72 -30.30
CA VAL A 387 -18.05 15.48 -30.27
C VAL A 387 -17.05 14.77 -31.15
N LEU A 388 -16.98 15.20 -32.40
CA LEU A 388 -15.89 14.91 -33.32
C LEU A 388 -14.57 15.44 -32.75
N LEU A 389 -13.76 14.55 -32.18
CA LEU A 389 -12.37 14.87 -31.86
C LEU A 389 -11.55 14.95 -33.16
N PRO A 390 -10.76 16.01 -33.37
CA PRO A 390 -9.90 16.12 -34.55
C PRO A 390 -8.83 15.02 -34.54
N ALA A 391 -8.60 14.41 -35.69
CA ALA A 391 -7.62 13.36 -35.92
C ALA A 391 -6.20 13.84 -35.52
N VAL A 392 -5.61 13.16 -34.54
CA VAL A 392 -4.21 13.37 -34.17
C VAL A 392 -3.31 12.75 -35.23
N PRO A 393 -2.34 13.49 -35.82
CA PRO A 393 -1.40 12.93 -36.79
C PRO A 393 -0.56 11.80 -36.16
N ARG A 394 -0.42 10.67 -36.87
CA ARG A 394 0.41 9.56 -36.45
C ARG A 394 1.89 10.00 -36.35
N PRO A 395 2.55 9.84 -35.20
CA PRO A 395 3.98 10.08 -35.12
C PRO A 395 4.74 9.00 -35.90
N THR A 396 5.72 9.42 -36.70
CA THR A 396 6.69 8.52 -37.34
C THR A 396 7.50 7.79 -36.25
N ALA A 397 7.51 6.46 -36.32
CA ALA A 397 8.11 5.60 -35.31
C ALA A 397 9.62 5.82 -35.20
N ARG A 398 10.08 6.45 -34.12
CA ARG A 398 11.42 6.26 -33.57
C ARG A 398 11.31 5.26 -32.42
N PRO A 399 12.31 4.39 -32.20
CA PRO A 399 12.30 3.47 -31.08
C PRO A 399 12.25 4.30 -29.78
N LEU A 400 11.11 4.20 -29.06
CA LEU A 400 10.92 4.85 -27.78
C LEU A 400 11.82 4.15 -26.73
N ARG A 401 12.84 4.84 -26.26
CA ARG A 401 13.52 4.47 -25.02
C ARG A 401 12.58 4.76 -23.86
N CYS A 402 12.58 3.90 -22.84
CA CYS A 402 11.87 4.19 -21.59
C CYS A 402 12.50 5.45 -20.95
N GLN A 403 11.84 6.59 -21.11
CA GLN A 403 12.19 7.81 -20.40
C GLN A 403 11.08 8.05 -19.37
N ALA A 404 11.46 8.11 -18.10
CA ALA A 404 10.57 8.59 -17.06
C ALA A 404 10.28 10.07 -17.34
N TRP A 405 9.04 10.47 -17.18
CA TRP A 405 8.68 11.88 -17.12
C TRP A 405 9.11 12.39 -15.74
N GLU A 406 10.31 12.96 -15.65
CA GLU A 406 10.57 13.91 -14.57
C GLU A 406 9.69 15.12 -14.86
N VAL A 407 8.62 15.27 -14.09
CA VAL A 407 7.83 16.51 -14.08
C VAL A 407 8.65 17.56 -13.32
N GLN A 408 9.67 18.09 -13.96
CA GLN A 408 10.23 19.39 -13.60
C GLN A 408 9.35 20.45 -14.27
N GLY A 409 8.27 20.83 -13.59
CA GLY A 409 7.50 22.01 -13.97
C GLY A 409 8.21 23.26 -13.52
N PRO A 410 8.46 24.26 -14.41
CA PRO A 410 8.88 25.55 -13.95
C PRO A 410 7.72 26.21 -13.21
N LEU A 411 7.99 26.72 -12.01
CA LEU A 411 7.13 27.61 -11.24
C LEU A 411 6.73 28.81 -12.10
N LEU A 412 5.55 28.80 -12.69
CA LEU A 412 4.92 30.00 -13.24
C LEU A 412 4.42 30.84 -12.05
N HIS A 413 5.27 31.78 -11.62
CA HIS A 413 4.87 32.93 -10.84
C HIS A 413 3.93 33.80 -11.68
N THR A 414 2.64 33.59 -11.61
CA THR A 414 1.67 34.60 -12.03
C THR A 414 1.54 35.63 -10.93
N ARG A 415 2.26 36.74 -11.10
CA ARG A 415 1.94 38.02 -10.44
C ARG A 415 0.60 38.50 -10.98
N PHE A 416 -0.45 38.45 -10.20
CA PHE A 416 -1.61 39.30 -10.41
C PHE A 416 -1.23 40.72 -9.99
N LEU A 417 -1.08 41.58 -10.98
CA LEU A 417 -1.08 43.01 -10.79
C LEU A 417 -2.53 43.48 -10.64
N SER A 418 -2.76 44.18 -9.56
CA SER A 418 -3.95 44.97 -9.27
C SER A 418 -4.14 46.07 -10.34
N GLN A 419 -5.30 46.16 -10.92
CA GLN A 419 -6.06 47.40 -11.15
C GLN A 419 -7.53 47.14 -10.89
#